data_ba00667ee20b2b0d0e9780eea1ed4e13
#
_entry.id   ba00667ee20b2b0d0e9780eea1ed4e13
#
_cell.length_a   1.000
_cell.length_b   1.000
_cell.length_c   1.000
_cell.angle_alpha   90.00
_cell.angle_beta   90.00
_cell.angle_gamma   90.00
#
_symmetry.space_group_name_H-M   'P 1'
#
loop_
_entity.id
_entity.type
_entity.pdbx_description
1 polymer ?
#
loop_
_entity_poly.entity_id
_entity_poly.type
_entity_poly.pdbx_seq_one_letter_code
_entity_poly.pdbx_strand_id
1 'polypeptide(L)'
;MSNSENIGKLMHLKLSKIESAEPCSESEFIIAGAAEAVLQAGNRNWIPIIVKETGDYQYQVVSNHFVYAVAQQAKLDLVWCIVIDPKPSNIEQAKILAREANPKVNLSTASKDTIIAVLKYLVQEHNWKTVKPVEAANKILASNREQWSDFIPLTKLQCGLTKARLDCIAKVFTISPPPPPPPPPEKVSVKRASRDEIFDRLNYLSTNKIGGFENIDAEKTADAIFNANKGKWKSLTPIPRLEPGLDTAKMKTFKTLFTL
;
A
#
# COMPACT_ATOMS: atom_id res chain seq x y z
N MET A 1 -10.45 21.08 4.97
CA MET A 1 -11.19 20.65 6.17
C MET A 1 -10.61 19.31 6.58
N SER A 2 -9.93 19.22 7.72
CA SER A 2 -9.34 17.97 8.20
C SER A 2 -10.46 17.02 8.58
N ASN A 3 -10.43 15.82 8.00
CA ASN A 3 -11.40 14.74 8.22
C ASN A 3 -11.23 14.18 9.65
N SER A 4 -11.63 14.93 10.66
CA SER A 4 -11.63 14.50 12.07
C SER A 4 -12.73 13.45 12.36
N GLU A 5 -13.58 13.14 11.38
CA GLU A 5 -14.67 12.18 11.53
C GLU A 5 -14.24 10.70 11.50
N ASN A 6 -13.00 10.41 11.12
CA ASN A 6 -12.46 9.04 11.03
C ASN A 6 -11.58 8.60 12.21
N ILE A 7 -11.51 9.41 13.28
CA ILE A 7 -10.79 9.03 14.50
C ILE A 7 -11.72 8.14 15.32
N GLY A 8 -11.28 6.92 15.65
CA GLY A 8 -12.05 6.00 16.48
C GLY A 8 -12.51 6.65 17.79
N LYS A 9 -13.69 6.30 18.27
CA LYS A 9 -14.28 6.82 19.51
C LYS A 9 -13.83 5.98 20.69
N LEU A 10 -13.18 6.59 21.70
CA LEU A 10 -12.90 5.93 22.96
C LEU A 10 -14.20 5.82 23.77
N MET A 11 -14.58 4.61 24.12
CA MET A 11 -15.82 4.32 24.83
C MET A 11 -15.61 3.30 25.95
N HIS A 12 -16.43 3.37 26.99
CA HIS A 12 -16.49 2.39 28.06
C HIS A 12 -17.69 1.49 27.79
N LEU A 13 -17.45 0.24 27.36
CA LEU A 13 -18.48 -0.67 26.91
C LEU A 13 -18.64 -1.84 27.87
N LYS A 14 -19.87 -2.38 27.94
CA LYS A 14 -20.11 -3.65 28.67
C LYS A 14 -19.44 -4.81 27.93
N LEU A 15 -18.66 -5.59 28.63
CA LEU A 15 -17.97 -6.76 28.05
C LEU A 15 -18.96 -7.76 27.43
N SER A 16 -20.14 -7.90 28.02
CA SER A 16 -21.22 -8.76 27.51
C SER A 16 -21.80 -8.35 26.15
N LYS A 17 -21.43 -7.16 25.65
CA LYS A 17 -21.83 -6.65 24.34
C LYS A 17 -20.74 -6.77 23.27
N ILE A 18 -19.64 -7.38 23.64
CA ILE A 18 -18.46 -7.54 22.78
C ILE A 18 -18.23 -9.02 22.53
N GLU A 19 -18.06 -9.39 21.25
CA GLU A 19 -17.75 -10.74 20.82
C GLU A 19 -16.43 -10.75 20.04
N SER A 20 -15.70 -11.85 20.13
CA SER A 20 -14.51 -12.09 19.30
C SER A 20 -14.75 -13.26 18.35
N ALA A 21 -14.50 -13.04 17.05
CA ALA A 21 -14.51 -14.13 16.06
C ALA A 21 -13.19 -14.89 16.03
N GLU A 22 -12.11 -14.30 16.53
CA GLU A 22 -10.77 -14.90 16.55
C GLU A 22 -10.36 -15.20 17.99
N PRO A 23 -9.84 -16.41 18.27
CA PRO A 23 -9.32 -16.74 19.59
C PRO A 23 -8.01 -15.96 19.85
N CYS A 24 -7.71 -15.71 21.12
CA CYS A 24 -6.39 -15.26 21.52
C CYS A 24 -5.37 -16.41 21.35
N SER A 25 -4.22 -16.11 20.76
CA SER A 25 -3.14 -17.08 20.53
C SER A 25 -2.23 -17.29 21.76
N GLU A 26 -2.37 -16.46 22.79
CA GLU A 26 -1.55 -16.54 24.00
C GLU A 26 -1.95 -17.74 24.90
N SER A 27 -0.99 -18.20 25.68
CA SER A 27 -1.25 -19.31 26.59
C SER A 27 -2.17 -18.91 27.76
N GLU A 28 -2.96 -19.86 28.25
CA GLU A 28 -3.85 -19.63 29.41
C GLU A 28 -3.10 -19.10 30.64
N PHE A 29 -1.86 -19.54 30.85
CA PHE A 29 -1.01 -19.08 31.94
C PHE A 29 -0.75 -17.57 31.85
N ILE A 30 -0.42 -17.05 30.65
CA ILE A 30 -0.18 -15.61 30.44
C ILE A 30 -1.46 -14.81 30.62
N ILE A 31 -2.58 -15.31 30.11
CA ILE A 31 -3.90 -14.67 30.23
C ILE A 31 -4.31 -14.61 31.73
N ALA A 32 -4.16 -15.70 32.46
CA ALA A 32 -4.51 -15.76 33.88
C ALA A 32 -3.64 -14.81 34.73
N GLY A 33 -2.32 -14.80 34.50
CA GLY A 33 -1.42 -13.89 35.22
C GLY A 33 -1.71 -12.41 34.93
N ALA A 34 -2.04 -12.08 33.68
CA ALA A 34 -2.44 -10.74 33.31
C ALA A 34 -3.80 -10.33 33.92
N ALA A 35 -4.74 -11.28 34.01
CA ALA A 35 -6.04 -11.06 34.65
C ALA A 35 -5.90 -10.74 36.14
N GLU A 36 -5.05 -11.49 36.87
CA GLU A 36 -4.74 -11.20 38.28
C GLU A 36 -4.13 -9.79 38.42
N ALA A 37 -3.18 -9.41 37.55
CA ALA A 37 -2.57 -8.08 37.60
C ALA A 37 -3.61 -6.97 37.35
N VAL A 38 -4.56 -7.17 36.45
CA VAL A 38 -5.67 -6.23 36.21
C VAL A 38 -6.57 -6.08 37.42
N LEU A 39 -6.91 -7.18 38.09
CA LEU A 39 -7.74 -7.15 39.32
C LEU A 39 -7.02 -6.40 40.45
N GLN A 40 -5.73 -6.63 40.65
CA GLN A 40 -4.92 -5.94 41.65
C GLN A 40 -4.74 -4.43 41.35
N ALA A 41 -4.76 -4.06 40.04
CA ALA A 41 -4.58 -2.66 39.59
C ALA A 41 -5.89 -1.87 39.46
N GLY A 42 -6.99 -2.32 40.03
CA GLY A 42 -8.25 -1.57 40.07
C GLY A 42 -9.21 -1.88 38.92
N ASN A 43 -9.18 -3.08 38.39
CA ASN A 43 -10.15 -3.63 37.40
C ASN A 43 -10.27 -2.81 36.11
N ARG A 44 -9.14 -2.38 35.55
CA ARG A 44 -9.12 -1.54 34.34
C ARG A 44 -8.16 -2.09 33.30
N ASN A 45 -8.61 -2.13 32.05
CA ASN A 45 -7.72 -2.34 30.91
C ASN A 45 -7.16 -1.00 30.45
N TRP A 46 -5.89 -0.70 30.75
CA TRP A 46 -5.22 0.51 30.29
C TRP A 46 -4.98 0.54 28.78
N ILE A 47 -4.90 -0.63 28.13
CA ILE A 47 -4.82 -0.75 26.68
C ILE A 47 -6.25 -1.00 26.18
N PRO A 48 -6.83 -0.11 25.36
CA PRO A 48 -8.18 -0.30 24.86
C PRO A 48 -8.28 -1.50 23.91
N ILE A 49 -9.42 -2.19 23.94
CA ILE A 49 -9.78 -3.17 22.93
C ILE A 49 -10.26 -2.40 21.68
N ILE A 50 -9.78 -2.76 20.49
CA ILE A 50 -10.26 -2.15 19.26
C ILE A 50 -11.43 -2.98 18.75
N VAL A 51 -12.58 -2.32 18.56
CA VAL A 51 -13.83 -2.95 18.18
C VAL A 51 -14.49 -2.22 17.01
N LYS A 52 -15.32 -2.92 16.27
CA LYS A 52 -16.27 -2.35 15.31
C LYS A 52 -17.69 -2.63 15.76
N GLU A 53 -18.61 -1.73 15.45
CA GLU A 53 -20.03 -1.94 15.68
C GLU A 53 -20.59 -2.90 14.61
N THR A 54 -21.41 -3.86 15.04
CA THR A 54 -22.03 -4.88 14.15
C THR A 54 -23.55 -4.81 14.16
N GLY A 55 -24.14 -4.11 15.11
CA GLY A 55 -25.58 -3.91 15.29
C GLY A 55 -25.83 -2.97 16.44
N ASP A 56 -27.08 -2.72 16.80
CA ASP A 56 -27.45 -1.83 17.87
C ASP A 56 -26.78 -2.22 19.22
N TYR A 57 -25.78 -1.46 19.59
CA TYR A 57 -24.97 -1.69 20.80
C TYR A 57 -24.29 -3.08 20.88
N GLN A 58 -24.01 -3.70 19.75
CA GLN A 58 -23.23 -4.93 19.64
C GLN A 58 -21.90 -4.63 18.94
N TYR A 59 -20.85 -5.23 19.45
CA TYR A 59 -19.49 -4.93 18.98
C TYR A 59 -18.70 -6.21 18.72
N GLN A 60 -17.83 -6.18 17.75
CA GLN A 60 -16.91 -7.27 17.44
C GLN A 60 -15.47 -6.80 17.63
N VAL A 61 -14.66 -7.59 18.31
CA VAL A 61 -13.23 -7.36 18.47
C VAL A 61 -12.56 -7.36 17.08
N VAL A 62 -11.79 -6.32 16.82
CA VAL A 62 -10.98 -6.17 15.62
C VAL A 62 -9.53 -6.45 15.93
N SER A 63 -9.05 -5.99 17.09
CA SER A 63 -7.65 -6.10 17.50
C SER A 63 -7.52 -5.96 19.02
N ASN A 64 -6.34 -6.29 19.55
CA ASN A 64 -6.05 -6.44 20.96
C ASN A 64 -6.83 -7.61 21.59
N HIS A 65 -6.87 -8.75 20.88
CA HIS A 65 -7.55 -9.98 21.32
C HIS A 65 -7.02 -10.49 22.66
N PHE A 66 -5.74 -10.28 22.96
CA PHE A 66 -5.16 -10.59 24.28
C PHE A 66 -5.83 -9.80 25.40
N VAL A 67 -6.01 -8.48 25.22
CA VAL A 67 -6.66 -7.62 26.22
C VAL A 67 -8.12 -8.04 26.45
N TYR A 68 -8.81 -8.44 25.38
CA TYR A 68 -10.16 -8.98 25.46
C TYR A 68 -10.22 -10.28 26.27
N ALA A 69 -9.31 -11.24 26.00
CA ALA A 69 -9.22 -12.49 26.72
C ALA A 69 -8.90 -12.28 28.20
N VAL A 70 -8.00 -11.34 28.53
CA VAL A 70 -7.69 -10.94 29.90
C VAL A 70 -8.92 -10.36 30.59
N ALA A 71 -9.68 -9.50 29.91
CA ALA A 71 -10.89 -8.91 30.47
C ALA A 71 -11.98 -9.97 30.74
N GLN A 72 -12.12 -10.97 29.87
CA GLN A 72 -13.01 -12.10 30.10
C GLN A 72 -12.59 -12.95 31.30
N GLN A 73 -11.30 -13.29 31.39
CA GLN A 73 -10.75 -14.08 32.51
C GLN A 73 -10.90 -13.34 33.84
N ALA A 74 -10.68 -12.02 33.85
CA ALA A 74 -10.87 -11.15 35.01
C ALA A 74 -12.35 -10.85 35.32
N LYS A 75 -13.28 -11.28 34.47
CA LYS A 75 -14.73 -11.03 34.58
C LYS A 75 -15.07 -9.55 34.76
N LEU A 76 -14.41 -8.69 33.97
CA LEU A 76 -14.71 -7.25 34.01
C LEU A 76 -16.13 -7.01 33.47
N ASP A 77 -16.89 -6.11 34.10
CA ASP A 77 -18.21 -5.71 33.59
C ASP A 77 -18.06 -4.68 32.47
N LEU A 78 -17.16 -3.73 32.63
CA LEU A 78 -16.92 -2.64 31.72
C LEU A 78 -15.45 -2.61 31.27
N VAL A 79 -15.23 -2.33 29.97
CA VAL A 79 -13.89 -2.26 29.38
C VAL A 79 -13.73 -1.04 28.49
N TRP A 80 -12.53 -0.49 28.48
CA TRP A 80 -12.18 0.58 27.53
C TRP A 80 -12.00 0.01 26.14
N CYS A 81 -12.70 0.62 25.18
CA CYS A 81 -12.67 0.25 23.78
C CYS A 81 -12.46 1.48 22.89
N ILE A 82 -11.81 1.28 21.75
CA ILE A 82 -11.82 2.22 20.63
C ILE A 82 -12.76 1.63 19.58
N VAL A 83 -13.89 2.30 19.34
CA VAL A 83 -14.82 1.92 18.28
C VAL A 83 -14.34 2.57 16.98
N ILE A 84 -14.03 1.76 15.97
CA ILE A 84 -13.55 2.20 14.67
C ILE A 84 -14.59 1.99 13.57
N ASP A 85 -14.51 2.79 12.51
CA ASP A 85 -15.26 2.56 11.28
C ASP A 85 -14.85 1.19 10.68
N PRO A 86 -15.79 0.30 10.30
CA PRO A 86 -15.54 -1.06 9.83
C PRO A 86 -14.89 -1.15 8.43
N LYS A 87 -14.29 -0.08 7.93
CA LYS A 87 -13.53 -0.09 6.67
C LYS A 87 -12.39 -1.10 6.73
N PRO A 88 -12.18 -1.92 5.66
CA PRO A 88 -11.10 -2.91 5.62
C PRO A 88 -9.71 -2.33 5.92
N SER A 89 -9.42 -1.13 5.43
CA SER A 89 -8.14 -0.44 5.68
C SER A 89 -7.91 -0.12 7.17
N ASN A 90 -8.96 0.28 7.90
CA ASN A 90 -8.87 0.60 9.32
C ASN A 90 -8.65 -0.67 10.15
N ILE A 91 -9.35 -1.74 9.78
CA ILE A 91 -9.21 -3.06 10.41
C ILE A 91 -7.79 -3.59 10.22
N GLU A 92 -7.28 -3.56 8.99
CA GLU A 92 -5.92 -4.02 8.68
C GLU A 92 -4.87 -3.19 9.42
N GLN A 93 -5.00 -1.86 9.42
CA GLN A 93 -4.09 -0.98 10.14
C GLN A 93 -4.09 -1.26 11.65
N ALA A 94 -5.28 -1.45 12.26
CA ALA A 94 -5.39 -1.77 13.66
C ALA A 94 -4.67 -3.07 14.01
N LYS A 95 -4.87 -4.14 13.21
CA LYS A 95 -4.20 -5.43 13.38
C LYS A 95 -2.68 -5.34 13.23
N ILE A 96 -2.18 -4.56 12.26
CA ILE A 96 -0.74 -4.35 12.06
C ILE A 96 -0.12 -3.63 13.27
N LEU A 97 -0.75 -2.56 13.75
CA LEU A 97 -0.24 -1.78 14.88
C LEU A 97 -0.27 -2.57 16.20
N ALA A 98 -1.24 -3.47 16.37
CA ALA A 98 -1.29 -4.38 17.51
C ALA A 98 -0.37 -5.62 17.34
N ARG A 99 0.37 -5.74 16.23
CA ARG A 99 1.21 -6.90 15.88
C ARG A 99 0.44 -8.21 15.71
N GLU A 100 -0.83 -8.15 15.43
CA GLU A 100 -1.69 -9.30 15.15
C GLU A 100 -1.72 -9.64 13.65
N ALA A 101 -1.19 -8.74 12.81
CA ALA A 101 -0.96 -8.96 11.39
C ALA A 101 0.38 -8.36 10.96
N ASN A 102 0.99 -8.94 9.93
CA ASN A 102 2.19 -8.40 9.32
C ASN A 102 1.84 -7.37 8.24
N PRO A 103 2.59 -6.24 8.14
CA PRO A 103 2.46 -5.35 7.02
C PRO A 103 2.83 -6.07 5.72
N LYS A 104 2.06 -5.83 4.66
CA LYS A 104 2.31 -6.42 3.36
C LYS A 104 2.96 -5.42 2.42
N VAL A 105 3.98 -5.87 1.71
CA VAL A 105 4.72 -5.09 0.71
C VAL A 105 4.37 -5.58 -0.68
N ASN A 106 4.02 -4.67 -1.58
CA ASN A 106 3.79 -5.03 -2.98
C ASN A 106 5.12 -5.37 -3.67
N LEU A 107 5.34 -6.64 -3.95
CA LEU A 107 6.58 -7.13 -4.55
C LEU A 107 6.80 -6.57 -5.97
N SER A 108 5.75 -6.26 -6.71
CA SER A 108 5.85 -5.72 -8.06
C SER A 108 6.47 -4.33 -8.10
N THR A 109 6.24 -3.49 -7.06
CA THR A 109 6.68 -2.09 -7.02
C THR A 109 7.73 -1.79 -5.94
N ALA A 110 7.98 -2.72 -5.02
CA ALA A 110 8.89 -2.51 -3.90
C ALA A 110 10.31 -2.16 -4.32
N SER A 111 10.95 -1.29 -3.54
CA SER A 111 12.37 -0.96 -3.72
C SER A 111 13.28 -2.16 -3.37
N LYS A 112 14.52 -2.12 -3.84
CA LYS A 112 15.53 -3.13 -3.50
C LYS A 112 15.70 -3.28 -1.99
N ASP A 113 15.84 -2.15 -1.30
CA ASP A 113 16.09 -2.13 0.15
C ASP A 113 14.89 -2.67 0.92
N THR A 114 13.67 -2.36 0.48
CA THR A 114 12.45 -2.91 1.06
C THR A 114 12.39 -4.43 0.90
N ILE A 115 12.68 -4.96 -0.30
CA ILE A 115 12.71 -6.41 -0.54
C ILE A 115 13.75 -7.08 0.33
N ILE A 116 14.97 -6.50 0.45
CA ILE A 116 16.03 -7.03 1.32
C ILE A 116 15.56 -7.05 2.77
N ALA A 117 14.94 -5.97 3.27
CA ALA A 117 14.47 -5.89 4.64
C ALA A 117 13.43 -6.98 4.97
N VAL A 118 12.44 -7.17 4.08
CA VAL A 118 11.42 -8.20 4.25
C VAL A 118 12.02 -9.62 4.18
N LEU A 119 12.96 -9.86 3.25
CA LEU A 119 13.62 -11.15 3.15
C LEU A 119 14.50 -11.43 4.38
N LYS A 120 15.18 -10.42 4.95
CA LYS A 120 15.92 -10.56 6.21
C LYS A 120 15.00 -10.95 7.36
N TYR A 121 13.85 -10.28 7.48
CA TYR A 121 12.82 -10.62 8.46
C TYR A 121 12.38 -12.08 8.33
N LEU A 122 12.02 -12.54 7.11
CA LEU A 122 11.62 -13.93 6.89
C LEU A 122 12.73 -14.95 7.19
N VAL A 123 13.99 -14.61 6.86
CA VAL A 123 15.15 -15.47 7.17
C VAL A 123 15.33 -15.63 8.68
N GLN A 124 15.17 -14.56 9.45
CA GLN A 124 15.26 -14.58 10.91
C GLN A 124 14.10 -15.33 11.54
N GLU A 125 12.88 -15.02 11.14
CA GLU A 125 11.65 -15.59 11.72
C GLU A 125 11.55 -17.10 11.48
N HIS A 126 11.94 -17.56 10.29
CA HIS A 126 11.81 -18.96 9.90
C HIS A 126 13.13 -19.73 9.84
N ASN A 127 14.24 -19.13 10.26
CA ASN A 127 15.59 -19.73 10.22
C ASN A 127 15.98 -20.28 8.82
N TRP A 128 15.74 -19.51 7.76
CA TRP A 128 16.01 -19.93 6.38
C TRP A 128 17.48 -19.78 6.00
N LYS A 129 18.33 -20.71 6.41
CA LYS A 129 19.79 -20.68 6.19
C LYS A 129 20.22 -20.63 4.72
N THR A 130 19.38 -21.11 3.80
CA THR A 130 19.69 -21.21 2.36
C THR A 130 19.32 -19.96 1.56
N VAL A 131 18.58 -19.01 2.14
CA VAL A 131 18.17 -17.77 1.49
C VAL A 131 19.18 -16.68 1.82
N LYS A 132 19.75 -16.08 0.77
CA LYS A 132 20.60 -14.90 0.89
C LYS A 132 19.82 -13.66 0.46
N PRO A 133 19.37 -12.80 1.38
CA PRO A 133 18.43 -11.73 1.09
C PRO A 133 18.86 -10.80 -0.04
N VAL A 134 20.15 -10.42 -0.08
CA VAL A 134 20.66 -9.50 -1.11
C VAL A 134 20.70 -10.15 -2.49
N GLU A 135 21.14 -11.42 -2.58
CA GLU A 135 21.19 -12.15 -3.85
C GLU A 135 19.74 -12.40 -4.37
N ALA A 136 18.85 -12.78 -3.47
CA ALA A 136 17.44 -13.02 -3.80
C ALA A 136 16.77 -11.73 -4.31
N ALA A 137 16.96 -10.60 -3.62
CA ALA A 137 16.42 -9.31 -4.04
C ALA A 137 16.95 -8.89 -5.42
N ASN A 138 18.24 -9.08 -5.70
CA ASN A 138 18.81 -8.77 -7.02
C ASN A 138 18.17 -9.62 -8.13
N LYS A 139 17.96 -10.92 -7.90
CA LYS A 139 17.31 -11.81 -8.87
C LYS A 139 15.82 -11.44 -9.09
N ILE A 140 15.11 -11.07 -8.02
CA ILE A 140 13.72 -10.60 -8.09
C ILE A 140 13.65 -9.32 -8.93
N LEU A 141 14.54 -8.36 -8.70
CA LEU A 141 14.58 -7.10 -9.44
C LEU A 141 14.96 -7.27 -10.91
N ALA A 142 15.85 -8.22 -11.21
CA ALA A 142 16.23 -8.53 -12.60
C ALA A 142 15.15 -9.28 -13.36
N SER A 143 14.11 -9.78 -12.69
CA SER A 143 12.99 -10.48 -13.30
C SER A 143 11.84 -9.54 -13.68
N ASN A 144 10.95 -9.99 -14.54
CA ASN A 144 9.79 -9.23 -14.99
C ASN A 144 8.64 -9.30 -13.96
N ARG A 145 8.93 -8.92 -12.71
CA ARG A 145 8.03 -9.07 -11.55
C ARG A 145 6.71 -8.29 -11.67
N GLU A 146 6.67 -7.27 -12.52
CA GLU A 146 5.48 -6.47 -12.79
C GLU A 146 4.38 -7.29 -13.52
N GLN A 147 4.78 -8.37 -14.19
CA GLN A 147 3.87 -9.27 -14.91
C GLN A 147 3.46 -10.50 -14.08
N TRP A 148 3.94 -10.62 -12.83
CA TRP A 148 3.59 -11.76 -12.01
C TRP A 148 2.16 -11.66 -11.51
N SER A 149 1.43 -12.76 -11.63
CA SER A 149 0.08 -12.94 -11.07
C SER A 149 0.09 -13.67 -9.73
N ASP A 150 1.20 -14.36 -9.42
CA ASP A 150 1.39 -15.15 -8.21
C ASP A 150 2.88 -15.22 -7.82
N PHE A 151 3.20 -15.91 -6.73
CA PHE A 151 4.56 -16.08 -6.23
C PHE A 151 5.33 -17.24 -6.87
N ILE A 152 4.74 -18.04 -7.76
CA ILE A 152 5.39 -19.21 -8.38
C ILE A 152 6.69 -18.84 -9.10
N PRO A 153 6.81 -17.71 -9.80
CA PRO A 153 8.05 -17.32 -10.45
C PRO A 153 9.26 -17.20 -9.51
N LEU A 154 9.04 -16.89 -8.21
CA LEU A 154 10.12 -16.85 -7.21
C LEU A 154 10.88 -18.18 -7.10
N THR A 155 10.19 -19.31 -7.26
CA THR A 155 10.78 -20.64 -7.15
C THR A 155 11.75 -20.95 -8.30
N LYS A 156 11.59 -20.27 -9.44
CA LYS A 156 12.43 -20.42 -10.63
C LYS A 156 13.71 -19.60 -10.58
N LEU A 157 13.80 -18.62 -9.65
CA LEU A 157 14.95 -17.73 -9.55
C LEU A 157 16.18 -18.36 -8.87
N GLN A 158 16.08 -19.61 -8.41
CA GLN A 158 17.18 -20.32 -7.74
C GLN A 158 17.86 -19.48 -6.62
N CYS A 159 17.06 -18.82 -5.82
CA CYS A 159 17.50 -17.96 -4.70
C CYS A 159 17.14 -18.54 -3.33
N GLY A 160 16.86 -19.83 -3.26
CA GLY A 160 16.47 -20.51 -2.04
C GLY A 160 14.98 -20.37 -1.67
N LEU A 161 14.20 -19.61 -2.46
CA LEU A 161 12.75 -19.49 -2.26
C LEU A 161 12.03 -20.66 -2.94
N THR A 162 11.71 -21.68 -2.15
CA THR A 162 11.06 -22.92 -2.61
C THR A 162 9.54 -22.82 -2.50
N LYS A 163 8.81 -23.76 -3.14
CA LYS A 163 7.35 -23.83 -3.10
C LYS A 163 6.81 -23.90 -1.66
N ALA A 164 7.47 -24.64 -0.76
CA ALA A 164 7.09 -24.75 0.64
C ALA A 164 7.18 -23.43 1.44
N ARG A 165 7.87 -22.42 0.89
CA ARG A 165 8.04 -21.10 1.53
C ARG A 165 7.07 -20.05 1.02
N LEU A 166 6.30 -20.35 -0.04
CA LEU A 166 5.41 -19.37 -0.67
C LEU A 166 4.32 -18.89 0.26
N ASP A 167 3.80 -19.74 1.15
CA ASP A 167 2.77 -19.34 2.13
C ASP A 167 3.31 -18.32 3.13
N CYS A 168 4.56 -18.47 3.58
CA CYS A 168 5.22 -17.49 4.45
C CYS A 168 5.48 -16.17 3.70
N ILE A 169 5.87 -16.25 2.42
CA ILE A 169 6.08 -15.09 1.55
C ILE A 169 4.77 -14.32 1.35
N ALA A 170 3.66 -15.02 1.12
CA ALA A 170 2.34 -14.41 0.93
C ALA A 170 1.79 -13.69 2.18
N LYS A 171 2.35 -13.97 3.37
CA LYS A 171 1.99 -13.28 4.61
C LYS A 171 2.55 -11.85 4.66
N VAL A 172 3.67 -11.57 3.98
CA VAL A 172 4.40 -10.30 4.03
C VAL A 172 4.54 -9.60 2.67
N PHE A 173 4.31 -10.32 1.58
CA PHE A 173 4.28 -9.74 0.25
C PHE A 173 2.89 -9.86 -0.38
N THR A 174 2.55 -8.90 -1.22
CA THR A 174 1.45 -8.98 -2.18
C THR A 174 2.01 -8.91 -3.59
N ILE A 175 1.28 -9.46 -4.55
CA ILE A 175 1.47 -9.23 -5.97
C ILE A 175 0.19 -8.57 -6.44
N SER A 176 0.29 -7.29 -6.74
CA SER A 176 -0.78 -6.55 -7.38
C SER A 176 -0.15 -5.83 -8.56
N PRO A 177 -0.69 -5.94 -9.76
CA PRO A 177 -0.26 -5.10 -10.85
C PRO A 177 -0.34 -3.64 -10.36
N PRO A 178 0.56 -2.76 -10.80
CA PRO A 178 0.45 -1.35 -10.50
C PRO A 178 -0.96 -0.89 -10.88
N PRO A 179 -1.58 0.01 -10.11
CA PRO A 179 -2.88 0.56 -10.48
C PRO A 179 -2.78 1.06 -11.92
N PRO A 180 -3.82 0.84 -12.75
CA PRO A 180 -3.82 1.38 -14.10
C PRO A 180 -3.52 2.88 -14.01
N PRO A 181 -2.73 3.43 -14.94
CA PRO A 181 -2.47 4.85 -14.95
C PRO A 181 -3.81 5.61 -14.93
N PRO A 182 -3.88 6.75 -14.27
CA PRO A 182 -5.11 7.55 -14.26
C PRO A 182 -5.58 7.75 -15.71
N PRO A 183 -6.89 7.87 -15.95
CA PRO A 183 -7.41 8.05 -17.29
C PRO A 183 -6.69 9.22 -17.97
N PRO A 184 -6.35 9.11 -19.25
CA PRO A 184 -5.62 10.15 -19.95
C PRO A 184 -6.42 11.47 -19.89
N PRO A 185 -5.75 12.60 -19.61
CA PRO A 185 -6.41 13.89 -19.60
C PRO A 185 -6.95 14.23 -21.01
N GLU A 186 -7.96 15.07 -21.06
CA GLU A 186 -8.56 15.50 -22.31
C GLU A 186 -7.53 16.14 -23.26
N LYS A 187 -7.73 15.95 -24.57
CA LYS A 187 -6.88 16.53 -25.58
C LYS A 187 -6.96 18.05 -25.58
N VAL A 188 -5.82 18.70 -25.73
CA VAL A 188 -5.74 20.16 -25.85
C VAL A 188 -5.15 20.57 -27.20
N SER A 189 -5.60 21.72 -27.70
CA SER A 189 -5.02 22.33 -28.92
C SER A 189 -3.72 23.02 -28.53
N VAL A 190 -2.60 22.62 -29.11
CA VAL A 190 -1.29 23.26 -28.91
C VAL A 190 -1.32 24.77 -29.21
N LYS A 191 -2.16 25.22 -30.16
CA LYS A 191 -2.29 26.62 -30.50
C LYS A 191 -2.97 27.47 -29.43
N ARG A 192 -3.91 26.87 -28.70
CA ARG A 192 -4.78 27.56 -27.73
C ARG A 192 -4.40 27.32 -26.29
N ALA A 193 -3.74 26.17 -26.04
CA ALA A 193 -3.38 25.73 -24.69
C ALA A 193 -2.42 26.71 -24.02
N SER A 194 -2.64 26.94 -22.74
CA SER A 194 -1.69 27.61 -21.86
C SER A 194 -0.42 26.76 -21.67
N ARG A 195 0.62 27.39 -21.13
CA ARG A 195 1.86 26.68 -20.76
C ARG A 195 1.57 25.53 -19.80
N ASP A 196 0.76 25.80 -18.77
CA ASP A 196 0.45 24.83 -17.72
C ASP A 196 -0.36 23.64 -18.25
N GLU A 197 -1.31 23.87 -19.14
CA GLU A 197 -2.04 22.78 -19.79
C GLU A 197 -1.11 21.90 -20.66
N ILE A 198 -0.14 22.49 -21.35
CA ILE A 198 0.85 21.72 -22.11
C ILE A 198 1.74 20.92 -21.16
N PHE A 199 2.21 21.56 -20.08
CA PHE A 199 3.03 20.91 -19.07
C PHE A 199 2.30 19.72 -18.42
N ASP A 200 1.06 19.88 -17.97
CA ASP A 200 0.27 18.83 -17.33
C ASP A 200 0.15 17.58 -18.20
N ARG A 201 -0.06 17.75 -19.54
CA ARG A 201 -0.17 16.60 -20.46
C ARG A 201 1.18 15.92 -20.69
N LEU A 202 2.26 16.71 -20.81
CA LEU A 202 3.61 16.16 -20.93
C LEU A 202 4.05 15.46 -19.64
N ASN A 203 3.75 16.04 -18.48
CA ASN A 203 4.02 15.47 -17.19
C ASN A 203 3.23 14.17 -16.96
N TYR A 204 1.98 14.12 -17.41
CA TYR A 204 1.20 12.87 -17.40
C TYR A 204 1.91 11.76 -18.19
N LEU A 205 2.40 12.05 -19.41
CA LEU A 205 3.11 11.07 -20.24
C LEU A 205 4.44 10.64 -19.60
N SER A 206 5.19 11.56 -19.02
CA SER A 206 6.48 11.32 -18.39
C SER A 206 6.32 10.51 -17.10
N THR A 207 5.44 10.94 -16.18
CA THR A 207 5.20 10.29 -14.89
C THR A 207 4.66 8.86 -15.06
N ASN A 208 3.77 8.65 -16.03
CA ASN A 208 3.20 7.34 -16.32
C ASN A 208 4.04 6.52 -17.31
N LYS A 209 5.22 7.00 -17.71
CA LYS A 209 6.17 6.33 -18.63
C LYS A 209 5.53 5.89 -19.96
N ILE A 210 4.64 6.71 -20.51
CA ILE A 210 3.87 6.38 -21.72
C ILE A 210 4.65 6.78 -22.96
N GLY A 211 4.87 5.81 -23.86
CA GLY A 211 5.39 6.06 -25.21
C GLY A 211 6.80 6.65 -25.27
N GLY A 212 7.67 6.33 -24.29
CA GLY A 212 9.07 6.76 -24.25
C GLY A 212 9.28 8.19 -23.71
N PHE A 213 8.27 8.73 -22.99
CA PHE A 213 8.34 10.08 -22.40
C PHE A 213 9.03 10.12 -21.02
N GLU A 214 9.44 8.98 -20.44
CA GLU A 214 10.12 8.90 -19.13
C GLU A 214 11.42 9.73 -19.03
N ASN A 215 12.08 9.97 -20.17
CA ASN A 215 13.33 10.73 -20.25
C ASN A 215 13.15 12.13 -20.83
N ILE A 216 11.91 12.60 -20.98
CA ILE A 216 11.62 13.94 -21.49
C ILE A 216 11.47 14.90 -20.31
N ASP A 217 12.15 16.02 -20.37
CA ASP A 217 11.92 17.14 -19.47
C ASP A 217 10.61 17.85 -19.87
N ALA A 218 9.55 17.53 -19.12
CA ALA A 218 8.21 18.02 -19.41
C ALA A 218 8.12 19.55 -19.31
N GLU A 219 8.86 20.17 -18.39
CA GLU A 219 8.84 21.62 -18.18
C GLU A 219 9.52 22.36 -19.35
N LYS A 220 10.74 21.95 -19.68
CA LYS A 220 11.49 22.52 -20.78
C LYS A 220 10.79 22.33 -22.13
N THR A 221 10.18 21.14 -22.33
CA THR A 221 9.43 20.87 -23.55
C THR A 221 8.16 21.71 -23.65
N ALA A 222 7.46 21.92 -22.52
CA ALA A 222 6.29 22.80 -22.48
C ALA A 222 6.66 24.24 -22.83
N ASP A 223 7.76 24.75 -22.28
CA ASP A 223 8.28 26.08 -22.60
C ASP A 223 8.62 26.24 -24.07
N ALA A 224 9.32 25.27 -24.65
CA ALA A 224 9.68 25.29 -26.07
C ALA A 224 8.46 25.31 -26.98
N ILE A 225 7.43 24.48 -26.65
CA ILE A 225 6.18 24.44 -27.41
C ILE A 225 5.37 25.75 -27.23
N PHE A 226 5.29 26.26 -26.00
CA PHE A 226 4.51 27.48 -25.71
C PHE A 226 5.08 28.69 -26.37
N ASN A 227 6.41 28.89 -26.36
CA ASN A 227 7.10 30.01 -26.93
C ASN A 227 7.25 29.97 -28.46
N ALA A 228 6.93 28.82 -29.07
CA ALA A 228 7.03 28.67 -30.52
C ALA A 228 5.99 29.51 -31.26
N ASN A 229 6.34 30.00 -32.47
CA ASN A 229 5.42 30.73 -33.33
C ASN A 229 4.37 29.77 -33.96
N LYS A 230 3.37 29.40 -33.17
CA LYS A 230 2.32 28.42 -33.51
C LYS A 230 1.32 28.91 -34.56
N GLY A 231 1.25 30.23 -34.82
CA GLY A 231 0.29 30.83 -35.73
C GLY A 231 0.38 30.30 -37.17
N LYS A 232 1.60 30.00 -37.63
CA LYS A 232 1.89 29.48 -38.98
C LYS A 232 1.82 27.95 -39.11
N TRP A 233 1.59 27.21 -38.04
CA TRP A 233 1.58 25.77 -38.09
C TRP A 233 0.32 25.23 -38.79
N LYS A 234 0.52 24.33 -39.75
CA LYS A 234 -0.55 23.59 -40.42
C LYS A 234 -0.67 22.15 -39.87
N SER A 235 0.29 21.71 -39.05
CA SER A 235 0.32 20.38 -38.42
C SER A 235 1.24 20.39 -37.18
N LEU A 236 1.31 19.30 -36.44
CA LEU A 236 2.22 19.14 -35.31
C LEU A 236 3.66 18.75 -35.73
N THR A 237 3.95 18.69 -37.03
CA THR A 237 5.26 18.32 -37.60
C THR A 237 6.44 19.20 -37.12
N PRO A 238 6.28 20.50 -36.82
CA PRO A 238 7.38 21.32 -36.31
C PRO A 238 7.86 20.96 -34.89
N ILE A 239 7.03 20.29 -34.06
CA ILE A 239 7.32 20.03 -32.66
C ILE A 239 8.64 19.24 -32.43
N PRO A 240 8.95 18.14 -33.16
CA PRO A 240 10.21 17.42 -33.01
C PRO A 240 11.47 18.26 -33.27
N ARG A 241 11.33 19.40 -33.91
CA ARG A 241 12.45 20.31 -34.20
C ARG A 241 12.68 21.29 -33.06
N LEU A 242 11.72 21.48 -32.18
CA LEU A 242 11.82 22.41 -31.04
C LEU A 242 12.59 21.82 -29.87
N GLU A 243 12.48 20.52 -29.69
CA GLU A 243 13.14 19.84 -28.57
C GLU A 243 13.76 18.52 -29.05
N PRO A 244 15.10 18.38 -28.98
CA PRO A 244 15.80 17.15 -29.35
C PRO A 244 15.43 16.06 -28.32
N GLY A 245 14.64 15.11 -28.71
CA GLY A 245 14.15 14.02 -27.85
C GLY A 245 12.72 13.61 -28.18
N LEU A 246 11.97 14.44 -28.91
CA LEU A 246 10.67 14.09 -29.46
C LEU A 246 10.85 13.46 -30.85
N ASP A 247 11.13 12.17 -30.88
CA ASP A 247 11.25 11.40 -32.13
C ASP A 247 9.88 11.05 -32.73
N THR A 248 9.90 10.40 -33.89
CA THR A 248 8.68 10.00 -34.61
C THR A 248 7.80 9.02 -33.81
N ALA A 249 8.40 8.16 -32.98
CA ALA A 249 7.66 7.22 -32.14
C ALA A 249 6.90 7.95 -31.03
N LYS A 250 7.57 8.90 -30.37
CA LYS A 250 6.96 9.74 -29.33
C LYS A 250 5.86 10.65 -29.89
N MET A 251 5.98 11.10 -31.13
CA MET A 251 4.95 11.90 -31.80
C MET A 251 3.62 11.17 -31.98
N LYS A 252 3.63 9.83 -32.08
CA LYS A 252 2.40 9.04 -32.09
C LYS A 252 1.68 9.16 -30.74
N THR A 253 2.40 9.01 -29.66
CA THR A 253 1.89 9.18 -28.28
C THR A 253 1.49 10.64 -28.01
N PHE A 254 2.29 11.62 -28.42
CA PHE A 254 1.97 13.04 -28.29
C PHE A 254 0.59 13.38 -28.87
N LYS A 255 0.26 12.88 -30.05
CA LYS A 255 -1.04 13.09 -30.72
C LYS A 255 -2.23 12.47 -29.97
N THR A 256 -2.01 11.66 -28.96
CA THR A 256 -3.11 11.13 -28.12
C THR A 256 -3.66 12.19 -27.18
N LEU A 257 -2.84 13.18 -26.78
CA LEU A 257 -3.20 14.25 -25.84
C LEU A 257 -3.20 15.63 -26.45
N PHE A 258 -2.64 15.79 -27.67
CA PHE A 258 -2.52 17.11 -28.33
C PHE A 258 -3.12 17.10 -29.74
N THR A 259 -3.78 18.20 -30.04
CA THR A 259 -4.24 18.56 -31.39
C THR A 259 -3.60 19.87 -31.83
N LEU A 260 -3.79 20.26 -33.10
CA LEU A 260 -3.30 21.56 -33.59
C LEU A 260 -4.18 22.71 -33.12
#